data_400a4d489836f55a19f8a31c70f09c86
#
_entry.id   400a4d489836f55a19f8a31c70f09c86
#
_cell.length_a   1.000
_cell.length_b   1.000
_cell.length_c   1.000
_cell.angle_alpha   90.00
_cell.angle_beta   90.00
_cell.angle_gamma   90.00
#
_symmetry.space_group_name_H-M   'P 1'
#
loop_
_entity.id
_entity.type
_entity.pdbx_description
1 polymer ?
#
loop_
_entity_poly.entity_id
_entity_poly.type
_entity_poly.pdbx_seq_one_letter_code
_entity_poly.pdbx_strand_id
1 'polypeptide(L)'
;MNITEIIFRKTFDSGKLRAVVSITIDDCFAIHEIKLIQTDHLFVAMPYRTDSYGISHDIAHPIGGTARHELESAIINAYKDYVAAHEILENADYTA
;
A
#
# COMPACT_ATOMS: atom_id res chain seq x y z
N MET A 1 -11.11 -12.12 6.05
CA MET A 1 -9.88 -11.37 6.40
C MET A 1 -10.27 -9.98 6.87
N ASN A 2 -9.81 -9.56 8.02
CA ASN A 2 -10.14 -8.26 8.59
C ASN A 2 -8.86 -7.42 8.76
N ILE A 3 -8.69 -6.40 7.92
CA ILE A 3 -7.55 -5.50 8.02
C ILE A 3 -7.89 -4.45 9.07
N THR A 4 -7.20 -4.51 10.20
CA THR A 4 -7.48 -3.69 11.38
C THR A 4 -6.61 -2.44 11.47
N GLU A 5 -5.49 -2.40 10.74
CA GLU A 5 -4.63 -1.22 10.71
C GLU A 5 -3.87 -1.17 9.38
N ILE A 6 -3.69 0.05 8.87
CA ILE A 6 -2.85 0.33 7.69
C ILE A 6 -1.92 1.47 8.06
N ILE A 7 -0.61 1.24 7.96
CA ILE A 7 0.40 2.25 8.29
C ILE A 7 1.24 2.55 7.06
N PHE A 8 1.27 3.82 6.66
CA PHE A 8 2.14 4.29 5.58
C PHE A 8 3.52 4.56 6.16
N ARG A 9 4.47 3.65 5.89
CA ARG A 9 5.84 3.76 6.43
C ARG A 9 6.66 4.80 5.68
N LYS A 10 6.46 4.90 4.36
CA LYS A 10 7.08 5.89 3.50
C LYS A 10 6.10 6.30 2.42
N THR A 11 6.12 7.55 2.03
CA THR A 11 5.34 8.07 0.90
C THR A 11 6.26 8.90 0.00
N PHE A 12 5.93 8.94 -1.29
CA PHE A 12 6.74 9.61 -2.31
C PHE A 12 5.85 10.47 -3.19
N ASP A 13 6.31 11.67 -3.52
CA ASP A 13 5.56 12.64 -4.33
C ASP A 13 5.66 12.36 -5.83
N SER A 14 6.68 11.65 -6.26
CA SER A 14 6.94 11.40 -7.68
C SER A 14 7.50 10.00 -7.89
N GLY A 15 7.49 9.55 -9.15
CA GLY A 15 7.95 8.22 -9.53
C GLY A 15 6.84 7.19 -9.42
N LYS A 16 7.17 5.96 -9.76
CA LYS A 16 6.20 4.85 -9.76
C LYS A 16 5.87 4.36 -8.36
N LEU A 17 6.87 4.27 -7.49
CA LEU A 17 6.64 3.87 -6.10
C LEU A 17 6.02 5.02 -5.34
N ARG A 18 4.79 4.84 -4.87
CA ARG A 18 4.03 5.86 -4.15
C ARG A 18 4.08 5.71 -2.64
N ALA A 19 4.08 4.49 -2.16
CA ALA A 19 4.11 4.25 -0.72
C ALA A 19 4.67 2.87 -0.39
N VAL A 20 5.22 2.76 0.80
CA VAL A 20 5.56 1.48 1.44
C VAL A 20 4.68 1.37 2.67
N VAL A 21 3.96 0.26 2.79
CA VAL A 21 2.83 0.09 3.69
C VAL A 21 3.02 -1.15 4.55
N SER A 22 2.60 -1.06 5.80
CA SER A 22 2.41 -2.22 6.67
C SER A 22 0.92 -2.35 6.98
N ILE A 23 0.42 -3.57 7.02
CA ILE A 23 -0.96 -3.84 7.44
C ILE A 23 -0.98 -4.77 8.63
N THR A 24 -2.02 -4.65 9.45
CA THR A 24 -2.32 -5.59 10.52
C THR A 24 -3.63 -6.30 10.18
N ILE A 25 -3.66 -7.61 10.36
CA ILE A 25 -4.82 -8.45 10.08
C ILE A 25 -5.31 -9.05 11.40
N ASP A 26 -6.60 -8.88 11.69
CA ASP A 26 -7.27 -9.42 12.90
C ASP A 26 -6.53 -9.05 14.21
N ASP A 27 -5.88 -7.90 14.26
CA ASP A 27 -5.08 -7.41 15.39
C ASP A 27 -3.97 -8.37 15.83
N CYS A 28 -3.62 -9.37 15.02
CA CYS A 28 -2.67 -10.40 15.42
C CYS A 28 -1.58 -10.74 14.40
N PHE A 29 -1.76 -10.36 13.13
CA PHE A 29 -0.73 -10.55 12.11
C PHE A 29 -0.38 -9.23 11.44
N ALA A 30 0.92 -8.98 11.25
CA ALA A 30 1.39 -7.83 10.48
C ALA A 30 2.12 -8.30 9.22
N ILE A 31 1.89 -7.61 8.12
CA ILE A 31 2.64 -7.80 6.88
C ILE A 31 3.30 -6.47 6.55
N HIS A 32 4.63 -6.49 6.40
CA HIS A 32 5.44 -5.32 6.08
C HIS A 32 5.88 -5.33 4.62
N GLU A 33 6.41 -4.21 4.15
CA GLU A 33 7.01 -4.08 2.82
C GLU A 33 6.00 -4.30 1.67
N ILE A 34 4.76 -3.92 1.89
CA ILE A 34 3.75 -3.85 0.84
C ILE A 34 3.98 -2.54 0.10
N LYS A 35 4.06 -2.58 -1.22
CA LYS A 35 4.32 -1.40 -2.03
C LYS A 35 3.08 -0.99 -2.81
N LEU A 36 2.82 0.32 -2.85
CA LEU A 36 1.79 0.90 -3.68
C LEU A 36 2.46 1.58 -4.87
N ILE A 37 2.09 1.17 -6.06
CA ILE A 37 2.76 1.56 -7.30
C ILE A 37 1.75 2.22 -8.23
N GLN A 38 2.16 3.32 -8.85
CA GLN A 38 1.39 4.07 -9.83
C GLN A 38 2.02 3.95 -11.21
N THR A 39 1.30 3.34 -12.13
CA THR A 39 1.61 3.37 -13.56
C THR A 39 0.40 3.98 -14.26
N ASP A 40 -0.31 3.25 -15.12
CA ASP A 40 -1.60 3.68 -15.69
C ASP A 40 -2.69 3.72 -14.61
N HIS A 41 -2.54 2.91 -13.56
CA HIS A 41 -3.43 2.82 -12.42
C HIS A 41 -2.62 2.50 -11.16
N LEU A 42 -3.24 2.70 -10.00
CA LEU A 42 -2.66 2.30 -8.74
C LEU A 42 -2.83 0.79 -8.54
N PHE A 43 -1.76 0.13 -8.16
CA PHE A 43 -1.84 -1.28 -7.79
C PHE A 43 -0.91 -1.60 -6.62
N VAL A 44 -1.16 -2.74 -6.00
CA VAL A 44 -0.44 -3.19 -4.81
C VAL A 44 0.49 -4.33 -5.18
N ALA A 45 1.77 -4.18 -4.81
CA ALA A 45 2.77 -5.25 -4.91
C ALA A 45 3.04 -5.79 -3.52
N MET A 46 2.86 -7.10 -3.35
CA MET A 46 3.12 -7.78 -2.09
C MET A 46 4.62 -7.89 -1.82
N PRO A 47 5.04 -8.10 -0.57
CA PRO A 47 6.46 -8.30 -0.27
C PRO A 47 7.00 -9.51 -1.03
N TYR A 48 8.15 -9.35 -1.64
CA TYR A 48 8.75 -10.37 -2.49
C TYR A 48 10.26 -10.41 -2.28
N ARG A 49 10.87 -11.49 -2.75
CA ARG A 49 12.32 -11.59 -2.87
C ARG A 49 12.67 -12.14 -4.24
N THR A 50 13.86 -11.81 -4.70
CA THR A 50 14.38 -12.28 -5.98
C THR A 50 15.36 -13.41 -5.71
N ASP A 51 15.21 -14.53 -6.44
CA ASP A 51 16.12 -15.68 -6.31
C ASP A 51 17.42 -15.47 -7.11
N SER A 52 18.30 -16.48 -7.08
CA SER A 52 19.60 -16.40 -7.77
C SER A 52 19.47 -16.37 -9.30
N TYR A 53 18.30 -16.70 -9.84
CA TYR A 53 18.03 -16.65 -11.28
C TYR A 53 17.35 -15.33 -11.71
N GLY A 54 17.15 -14.40 -10.78
CA GLY A 54 16.49 -13.14 -11.07
C GLY A 54 14.96 -13.22 -11.09
N ILE A 55 14.36 -14.32 -10.61
CA ILE A 55 12.92 -14.50 -10.57
C ILE A 55 12.39 -14.05 -9.22
N SER A 56 11.37 -13.20 -9.25
CA SER A 56 10.73 -12.68 -8.04
C SER A 56 9.66 -13.64 -7.53
N HIS A 57 9.64 -13.84 -6.22
CA HIS A 57 8.68 -14.69 -5.52
C HIS A 57 8.05 -13.91 -4.38
N ASP A 58 6.72 -13.87 -4.32
CA ASP A 58 6.02 -13.26 -3.21
C ASP A 58 6.35 -14.03 -1.92
N ILE A 59 6.69 -13.30 -0.85
CA ILE A 59 6.90 -13.87 0.48
C ILE A 59 5.55 -14.13 1.14
N ALA A 60 4.59 -13.23 0.92
CA ALA A 60 3.22 -13.34 1.43
C ALA A 60 2.29 -12.77 0.38
N HIS A 61 1.13 -13.40 0.17
CA HIS A 61 0.15 -12.90 -0.78
C HIS A 61 -1.24 -13.41 -0.43
N PRO A 62 -2.30 -12.68 -0.84
CA PRO A 62 -3.66 -13.17 -0.68
C PRO A 62 -3.88 -14.43 -1.53
N ILE A 63 -4.68 -15.36 -1.01
CA ILE A 63 -5.09 -16.54 -1.76
C ILE A 63 -6.48 -16.26 -2.34
N GLY A 64 -6.57 -16.30 -3.66
CA GLY A 64 -7.82 -16.08 -4.37
C GLY A 64 -8.11 -14.62 -4.69
N GLY A 65 -8.98 -14.41 -5.68
CA GLY A 65 -9.30 -13.08 -6.19
C GLY A 65 -10.06 -12.19 -5.21
N THR A 66 -10.92 -12.78 -4.39
CA THR A 66 -11.71 -12.03 -3.40
C THR A 66 -10.81 -11.41 -2.33
N ALA A 67 -9.91 -12.22 -1.75
CA ALA A 67 -8.98 -11.73 -0.74
C ALA A 67 -8.04 -10.68 -1.30
N ARG A 68 -7.55 -10.86 -2.53
CA ARG A 68 -6.70 -9.88 -3.19
C ARG A 68 -7.44 -8.58 -3.42
N HIS A 69 -8.68 -8.63 -3.88
CA HIS A 69 -9.48 -7.44 -4.12
C HIS A 69 -9.74 -6.67 -2.81
N GLU A 70 -10.08 -7.37 -1.73
CA GLU A 70 -10.29 -6.76 -0.42
C GLU A 70 -9.04 -6.04 0.08
N LEU A 71 -7.88 -6.70 -0.02
CA LEU A 71 -6.61 -6.13 0.43
C LEU A 71 -6.22 -4.91 -0.41
N GLU A 72 -6.26 -5.04 -1.73
CA GLU A 72 -5.90 -3.94 -2.63
C GLU A 72 -6.84 -2.75 -2.48
N SER A 73 -8.15 -2.98 -2.39
CA SER A 73 -9.13 -1.92 -2.20
C SER A 73 -8.93 -1.17 -0.89
N ALA A 74 -8.67 -1.89 0.19
CA ALA A 74 -8.43 -1.28 1.50
C ALA A 74 -7.20 -0.36 1.47
N ILE A 75 -6.10 -0.82 0.90
CA ILE A 75 -4.86 -0.05 0.83
C ILE A 75 -5.02 1.16 -0.11
N ILE A 76 -5.60 0.96 -1.28
CA ILE A 76 -5.79 2.04 -2.26
C ILE A 76 -6.73 3.12 -1.72
N ASN A 77 -7.83 2.73 -1.08
CA ASN A 77 -8.77 3.69 -0.48
C ASN A 77 -8.11 4.47 0.65
N ALA A 78 -7.34 3.80 1.52
CA ALA A 78 -6.59 4.46 2.58
C ALA A 78 -5.56 5.45 2.02
N TYR A 79 -4.89 5.10 0.93
CA TYR A 79 -3.94 5.99 0.27
C TYR A 79 -4.62 7.22 -0.32
N LYS A 80 -5.76 7.07 -0.97
CA LYS A 80 -6.53 8.19 -1.50
C LYS A 80 -6.96 9.16 -0.41
N ASP A 81 -7.40 8.63 0.72
CA ASP A 81 -7.75 9.45 1.88
C ASP A 81 -6.54 10.18 2.46
N TYR A 82 -5.40 9.51 2.53
CA TYR A 82 -4.14 10.07 2.98
C TYR A 82 -3.69 11.25 2.10
N VAL A 83 -3.72 11.07 0.79
CA VAL A 83 -3.35 12.11 -0.18
C VAL A 83 -4.30 13.29 -0.08
N ALA A 84 -5.61 13.06 -0.01
CA ALA A 84 -6.61 14.12 0.12
C ALA A 84 -6.40 14.95 1.40
N ALA A 85 -6.11 14.29 2.52
CA ALA A 85 -5.85 14.97 3.78
C ALA A 85 -4.59 15.85 3.71
N HIS A 86 -3.54 15.38 3.03
CA HIS A 86 -2.31 16.15 2.86
C HIS A 86 -2.48 17.32 1.90
N GLU A 87 -3.26 17.18 0.84
CA GLU A 87 -3.60 18.26 -0.06
C GLU A 87 -4.40 19.36 0.65
N ILE A 88 -5.36 19.00 1.48
CA ILE A 88 -6.14 19.94 2.28
C ILE A 88 -5.22 20.73 3.23
N LEU A 89 -4.27 20.08 3.90
CA LEU A 89 -3.32 20.71 4.79
C LEU A 89 -2.40 21.68 4.05
N GLU A 90 -1.89 21.31 2.88
CA GLU A 90 -1.08 22.19 2.04
C GLU A 90 -1.87 23.41 1.58
N ASN A 91 -3.10 23.23 1.15
CA ASN A 91 -3.98 24.34 0.74
C ASN A 91 -4.30 25.28 1.91
N ALA A 92 -4.47 24.75 3.12
CA ALA A 92 -4.67 25.56 4.30
C ALA A 92 -3.45 26.46 4.62
N ASP A 93 -2.25 25.95 4.42
CA ASP A 93 -1.02 26.71 4.59
C ASP A 93 -0.92 27.85 3.58
N TYR A 94 -1.38 27.65 2.36
CA TYR A 94 -1.38 28.68 1.31
C TYR A 94 -2.40 29.78 1.56
N THR A 95 -3.45 29.51 2.29
CA THR A 95 -4.51 30.48 2.56
C THR A 95 -4.28 31.31 3.83
N ALA A 96 -3.26 30.94 4.57
CA ALA A 96 -2.87 31.69 5.76
C ALA A 96 -1.97 32.89 5.40
#